data_664a924d09bd49bca71fda709a6d0a6b
#
_entry.id   664a924d09bd49bca71fda709a6d0a6b
#
_cell.length_a   1.000
_cell.length_b   1.000
_cell.length_c   1.000
_cell.angle_alpha   90.00
_cell.angle_beta   90.00
_cell.angle_gamma   90.00
#
_symmetry.space_group_name_H-M   'P 1'
#
loop_
_entity.id
_entity.type
_entity.pdbx_description
1 polymer ?
#
loop_
_entity_poly.entity_id
_entity_poly.type
_entity_poly.pdbx_seq_one_letter_code
_entity_poly.pdbx_strand_id
1 'polypeptide(L)'
;MAASDVLVVAGTHGNELNAPWLLQQWDRQPDLINSAGLSIQRLVGNPQAQAAMRRYIDRDLNRSFRPDLLEQSGGDLEMRRARELVGRFGPKGDEPCSVVLDLHSTTAAMGCSLVLYGRRPADLALAALVQGALGLPIYLHESDSAQTGFLVERWPCGLVVEVGPVPQGVLEARIVRQTRIAVEVCLEVLAAVRLGVM
;
A
#
# COMPACT_ATOMS: atom_id res chain seq x y z
N MET A 1 -17.68 14.94 3.50
CA MET A 1 -16.71 14.50 4.53
C MET A 1 -15.38 15.12 4.18
N ALA A 2 -14.52 15.42 5.15
CA ALA A 2 -13.17 15.91 4.87
C ALA A 2 -12.37 14.80 4.18
N ALA A 3 -11.56 15.15 3.16
CA ALA A 3 -10.67 14.21 2.51
C ALA A 3 -9.67 13.63 3.53
N SER A 4 -9.42 12.33 3.49
CA SER A 4 -8.36 11.72 4.29
C SER A 4 -7.00 11.98 3.64
N ASP A 5 -5.96 12.18 4.45
CA ASP A 5 -4.62 12.44 3.92
C ASP A 5 -4.02 11.20 3.28
N VAL A 6 -4.15 10.05 3.94
CA VAL A 6 -3.47 8.80 3.58
C VAL A 6 -4.42 7.61 3.59
N LEU A 7 -4.33 6.77 2.58
CA LEU A 7 -4.89 5.43 2.54
C LEU A 7 -3.77 4.41 2.79
N VAL A 8 -3.89 3.60 3.83
CA VAL A 8 -3.00 2.48 4.11
C VAL A 8 -3.70 1.19 3.74
N VAL A 9 -3.16 0.49 2.74
CA VAL A 9 -3.69 -0.79 2.24
C VAL A 9 -2.75 -1.91 2.67
N ALA A 10 -3.31 -3.01 3.12
CA ALA A 10 -2.58 -4.25 3.39
C ALA A 10 -3.36 -5.44 2.85
N GLY A 11 -2.69 -6.55 2.55
CA GLY A 11 -3.37 -7.73 2.03
C GLY A 11 -3.97 -7.55 0.63
N THR A 12 -3.31 -6.77 -0.21
CA THR A 12 -3.50 -6.75 -1.66
C THR A 12 -3.32 -8.16 -2.22
N HIS A 13 -2.38 -8.92 -1.65
CA HIS A 13 -2.30 -10.37 -1.77
C HIS A 13 -2.77 -11.03 -0.46
N GLY A 14 -3.79 -11.87 -0.54
CA GLY A 14 -4.47 -12.39 0.65
C GLY A 14 -3.66 -13.37 1.49
N ASN A 15 -2.58 -13.94 0.96
CA ASN A 15 -1.67 -14.82 1.69
C ASN A 15 -0.47 -14.10 2.34
N GLU A 16 -0.43 -12.77 2.27
CA GLU A 16 0.54 -11.93 2.97
C GLU A 16 -0.07 -11.43 4.29
N LEU A 17 0.23 -12.12 5.40
CA LEU A 17 -0.51 -11.96 6.65
C LEU A 17 0.00 -10.83 7.55
N ASN A 18 1.27 -10.42 7.40
CA ASN A 18 1.96 -9.57 8.36
C ASN A 18 1.36 -8.16 8.45
N ALA A 19 1.18 -7.51 7.30
CA ALA A 19 0.62 -6.18 7.25
C ALA A 19 -0.90 -6.15 7.59
N PRO A 20 -1.76 -7.05 7.09
CA PRO A 20 -3.15 -7.14 7.53
C PRO A 20 -3.29 -7.35 9.05
N TRP A 21 -2.44 -8.20 9.65
CA TRP A 21 -2.44 -8.38 11.09
C TRP A 21 -2.06 -7.07 11.82
N LEU A 22 -1.06 -6.34 11.32
CA LEU A 22 -0.68 -5.04 11.88
C LEU A 22 -1.84 -4.05 11.84
N LEU A 23 -2.54 -3.93 10.71
CA LEU A 23 -3.71 -3.05 10.59
C LEU A 23 -4.82 -3.45 11.58
N GLN A 24 -5.07 -4.75 11.73
CA GLN A 24 -6.06 -5.23 12.70
C GLN A 24 -5.67 -4.86 14.15
N GLN A 25 -4.38 -4.92 14.51
CA GLN A 25 -3.93 -4.47 15.84
C GLN A 25 -4.07 -2.95 15.97
N TRP A 26 -3.76 -2.20 14.93
CA TRP A 26 -3.91 -0.75 14.92
C TRP A 26 -5.38 -0.31 15.08
N ASP A 27 -6.31 -1.05 14.48
CA ASP A 27 -7.75 -0.78 14.67
C ASP A 27 -8.22 -1.04 16.11
N ARG A 28 -7.63 -2.04 16.77
CA ARG A 28 -7.92 -2.36 18.19
C ARG A 28 -7.24 -1.41 19.15
N GLN A 29 -6.10 -0.87 18.79
CA GLN A 29 -5.26 0.02 19.59
C GLN A 29 -4.84 1.21 18.71
N PRO A 30 -5.66 2.28 18.65
CA PRO A 30 -5.41 3.42 17.75
C PRO A 30 -4.05 4.10 17.98
N ASP A 31 -3.51 4.02 19.20
CA ASP A 31 -2.20 4.58 19.54
C ASP A 31 -1.02 3.65 19.20
N LEU A 32 -1.27 2.48 18.60
CA LEU A 32 -0.21 1.53 18.25
C LEU A 32 0.76 2.12 17.21
N ILE A 33 0.26 2.90 16.27
CA ILE A 33 1.04 3.60 15.26
C ILE A 33 0.73 5.09 15.35
N ASN A 34 1.77 5.91 15.48
CA ASN A 34 1.62 7.36 15.50
C ASN A 34 1.18 7.86 14.13
N SER A 35 -0.01 8.45 14.05
CA SER A 35 -0.54 9.03 12.80
C SER A 35 0.10 10.37 12.42
N ALA A 36 0.94 10.93 13.29
CA ALA A 36 1.56 12.25 13.11
C ALA A 36 0.54 13.37 12.81
N GLY A 37 -0.69 13.23 13.31
CA GLY A 37 -1.77 14.19 13.09
C GLY A 37 -2.43 14.13 11.70
N LEU A 38 -2.12 13.10 10.91
CA LEU A 38 -2.76 12.85 9.61
C LEU A 38 -4.08 12.11 9.79
N SER A 39 -5.03 12.38 8.91
CA SER A 39 -6.26 11.58 8.76
C SER A 39 -5.97 10.36 7.91
N ILE A 40 -6.16 9.16 8.47
CA ILE A 40 -5.74 7.90 7.85
C ILE A 40 -6.95 6.98 7.67
N GLN A 41 -7.14 6.50 6.43
CA GLN A 41 -7.98 5.35 6.13
C GLN A 41 -7.12 4.08 6.10
N ARG A 42 -7.65 2.98 6.64
CA ARG A 42 -6.96 1.68 6.68
C ARG A 42 -7.91 0.61 6.15
N LEU A 43 -7.41 -0.27 5.31
CA LEU A 43 -8.23 -1.39 4.82
C LEU A 43 -7.40 -2.59 4.35
N VAL A 44 -8.09 -3.73 4.27
CA VAL A 44 -7.59 -4.91 3.58
C VAL A 44 -7.92 -4.79 2.09
N GLY A 45 -6.89 -4.89 1.24
CA GLY A 45 -7.03 -4.77 -0.21
C GLY A 45 -7.94 -5.85 -0.80
N ASN A 46 -7.65 -7.12 -0.52
CA ASN A 46 -8.39 -8.28 -1.03
C ASN A 46 -8.90 -9.18 0.12
N PRO A 47 -9.99 -8.81 0.79
CA PRO A 47 -10.48 -9.55 1.95
C PRO A 47 -10.94 -10.99 1.62
N GLN A 48 -11.42 -11.23 0.40
CA GLN A 48 -11.84 -12.58 -0.02
C GLN A 48 -10.64 -13.51 -0.26
N ALA A 49 -9.59 -13.00 -0.88
CA ALA A 49 -8.34 -13.75 -1.03
C ALA A 49 -7.69 -14.00 0.35
N GLN A 50 -7.76 -13.04 1.26
CA GLN A 50 -7.27 -13.21 2.63
C GLN A 50 -8.04 -14.30 3.38
N ALA A 51 -9.37 -14.28 3.32
CA ALA A 51 -10.21 -15.32 3.93
C ALA A 51 -9.93 -16.72 3.36
N ALA A 52 -9.57 -16.79 2.08
CA ALA A 52 -9.20 -18.03 1.40
C ALA A 52 -7.72 -18.40 1.57
N MET A 53 -6.90 -17.61 2.26
CA MET A 53 -5.46 -17.77 2.40
C MET A 53 -4.75 -17.95 1.05
N ARG A 54 -5.21 -17.21 0.02
CA ARG A 54 -4.66 -17.27 -1.35
C ARG A 54 -4.12 -15.92 -1.75
N ARG A 55 -3.19 -15.93 -2.71
CA ARG A 55 -2.66 -14.67 -3.27
C ARG A 55 -3.79 -13.82 -3.88
N TYR A 56 -4.66 -14.45 -4.66
CA TYR A 56 -5.87 -13.87 -5.26
C TYR A 56 -6.92 -14.95 -5.49
N ILE A 57 -8.13 -14.58 -5.87
CA ILE A 57 -9.21 -15.52 -6.21
C ILE A 57 -9.22 -15.80 -7.71
N ASP A 58 -9.44 -14.78 -8.53
CA ASP A 58 -9.54 -14.92 -9.99
C ASP A 58 -8.26 -14.41 -10.68
N ARG A 59 -7.73 -13.27 -10.27
CA ARG A 59 -6.51 -12.65 -10.79
C ARG A 59 -5.78 -11.82 -9.74
N ASP A 60 -4.54 -11.46 -10.02
CA ASP A 60 -3.76 -10.58 -9.15
C ASP A 60 -4.44 -9.19 -9.05
N LEU A 61 -4.87 -8.80 -7.83
CA LEU A 61 -5.46 -7.49 -7.58
C LEU A 61 -4.49 -6.38 -7.99
N ASN A 62 -3.19 -6.56 -7.75
CA ASN A 62 -2.15 -5.61 -8.12
C ASN A 62 -1.82 -5.63 -9.64
N ARG A 63 -2.71 -6.17 -10.48
CA ARG A 63 -2.75 -6.07 -11.94
C ARG A 63 -4.12 -5.62 -12.45
N SER A 64 -5.04 -5.32 -11.51
CA SER A 64 -6.44 -5.01 -11.82
C SER A 64 -6.73 -3.51 -11.88
N PHE A 65 -5.74 -2.66 -11.59
CA PHE A 65 -5.87 -1.19 -11.61
C PHE A 65 -5.51 -0.56 -12.97
N ARG A 66 -5.43 -1.34 -14.02
CA ARG A 66 -5.25 -0.82 -15.39
C ARG A 66 -6.48 -0.01 -15.81
N PRO A 67 -6.30 1.11 -16.55
CA PRO A 67 -7.43 1.93 -16.99
C PRO A 67 -8.48 1.13 -17.78
N ASP A 68 -8.04 0.29 -18.72
CA ASP A 68 -8.92 -0.54 -19.54
C ASP A 68 -9.76 -1.53 -18.74
N LEU A 69 -9.23 -2.04 -17.59
CA LEU A 69 -9.96 -2.93 -16.70
C LEU A 69 -10.90 -2.16 -15.76
N LEU A 70 -10.52 -0.97 -15.35
CA LEU A 70 -11.36 -0.12 -14.50
C LEU A 70 -12.62 0.40 -15.23
N GLU A 71 -12.52 0.61 -16.55
CA GLU A 71 -13.62 1.10 -17.39
C GLU A 71 -14.60 0.00 -17.80
N GLN A 72 -14.21 -1.28 -17.71
CA GLN A 72 -15.08 -2.39 -18.09
C GLN A 72 -16.24 -2.57 -17.11
N SER A 73 -17.45 -2.75 -17.63
CA SER A 73 -18.61 -3.17 -16.82
C SER A 73 -18.50 -4.67 -16.48
N GLY A 74 -18.80 -5.06 -15.26
CA GLY A 74 -18.69 -6.46 -14.79
C GLY A 74 -17.27 -6.86 -14.48
N GLY A 75 -16.84 -8.05 -14.90
CA GLY A 75 -15.50 -8.59 -14.62
C GLY A 75 -15.44 -9.50 -13.40
N ASP A 76 -14.26 -10.03 -13.16
CA ASP A 76 -13.97 -10.92 -12.03
C ASP A 76 -13.91 -10.17 -10.69
N LEU A 77 -13.62 -10.90 -9.64
CA LEU A 77 -13.65 -10.41 -8.28
C LEU A 77 -12.68 -9.24 -8.08
N GLU A 78 -11.43 -9.40 -8.48
CA GLU A 78 -10.40 -8.39 -8.27
C GLU A 78 -10.60 -7.15 -9.15
N MET A 79 -11.17 -7.29 -10.34
CA MET A 79 -11.57 -6.13 -11.16
C MET A 79 -12.67 -5.30 -10.49
N ARG A 80 -13.69 -5.97 -9.91
CA ARG A 80 -14.74 -5.28 -9.15
C ARG A 80 -14.17 -4.61 -7.91
N ARG A 81 -13.26 -5.29 -7.20
CA ARG A 81 -12.59 -4.75 -6.02
C ARG A 81 -11.72 -3.55 -6.35
N ALA A 82 -10.95 -3.58 -7.43
CA ALA A 82 -10.14 -2.44 -7.87
C ALA A 82 -11.02 -1.22 -8.16
N ARG A 83 -12.15 -1.39 -8.86
CA ARG A 83 -13.11 -0.29 -9.12
C ARG A 83 -13.71 0.25 -7.83
N GLU A 84 -14.10 -0.62 -6.89
CA GLU A 84 -14.61 -0.21 -5.58
C GLU A 84 -13.59 0.66 -4.84
N LEU A 85 -12.32 0.23 -4.78
CA LEU A 85 -11.26 0.96 -4.11
C LEU A 85 -11.01 2.34 -4.75
N VAL A 86 -10.94 2.39 -6.08
CA VAL A 86 -10.74 3.66 -6.81
C VAL A 86 -11.98 4.55 -6.72
N GLY A 87 -13.18 3.98 -6.82
CA GLY A 87 -14.43 4.73 -6.72
C GLY A 87 -14.66 5.32 -5.34
N ARG A 88 -14.18 4.66 -4.29
CA ARG A 88 -14.31 5.16 -2.92
C ARG A 88 -13.16 6.06 -2.51
N PHE A 89 -11.92 5.62 -2.67
CA PHE A 89 -10.74 6.28 -2.09
C PHE A 89 -9.82 6.96 -3.12
N GLY A 90 -10.05 6.73 -4.41
CA GLY A 90 -9.27 7.38 -5.46
C GLY A 90 -9.48 8.89 -5.49
N PRO A 91 -8.71 9.63 -6.33
CA PRO A 91 -8.72 11.11 -6.36
C PRO A 91 -10.08 11.74 -6.66
N LYS A 92 -10.96 10.99 -7.32
CA LYS A 92 -12.34 11.39 -7.66
C LYS A 92 -13.40 10.54 -6.96
N GLY A 93 -13.00 9.82 -5.92
CA GLY A 93 -13.86 8.92 -5.17
C GLY A 93 -14.71 9.64 -4.11
N ASP A 94 -15.55 8.89 -3.44
CA ASP A 94 -16.48 9.42 -2.42
C ASP A 94 -15.75 9.88 -1.14
N GLU A 95 -14.63 9.22 -0.80
CA GLU A 95 -13.78 9.50 0.37
C GLU A 95 -12.32 9.63 -0.09
N PRO A 96 -11.95 10.65 -0.89
CA PRO A 96 -10.68 10.69 -1.57
C PRO A 96 -9.49 10.79 -0.61
N CYS A 97 -8.42 10.05 -0.93
CA CYS A 97 -7.14 10.15 -0.26
C CYS A 97 -6.08 10.69 -1.24
N SER A 98 -5.15 11.50 -0.75
CA SER A 98 -4.10 12.09 -1.58
C SER A 98 -2.92 11.15 -1.77
N VAL A 99 -2.62 10.32 -0.78
CA VAL A 99 -1.50 9.39 -0.75
C VAL A 99 -2.01 7.98 -0.49
N VAL A 100 -1.39 6.98 -1.12
CA VAL A 100 -1.61 5.57 -0.80
C VAL A 100 -0.29 4.88 -0.43
N LEU A 101 -0.32 4.12 0.67
CA LEU A 101 0.74 3.21 1.06
C LEU A 101 0.21 1.78 0.92
N ASP A 102 0.84 0.97 0.07
CA ASP A 102 0.49 -0.44 -0.13
C ASP A 102 1.53 -1.33 0.55
N LEU A 103 1.11 -2.09 1.55
CA LEU A 103 1.99 -2.84 2.44
C LEU A 103 2.02 -4.30 2.04
N HIS A 104 3.20 -4.78 1.69
CA HIS A 104 3.45 -6.14 1.25
C HIS A 104 4.45 -6.88 2.12
N SER A 105 4.42 -8.20 2.02
CA SER A 105 5.50 -9.06 2.49
C SER A 105 5.89 -10.08 1.42
N THR A 106 7.21 -10.32 1.27
CA THR A 106 7.76 -11.09 0.17
C THR A 106 8.59 -12.28 0.65
N THR A 107 8.67 -13.31 -0.19
CA THR A 107 9.64 -14.43 -0.02
C THR A 107 11.05 -14.06 -0.47
N ALA A 108 11.20 -12.93 -1.20
CA ALA A 108 12.50 -12.46 -1.68
C ALA A 108 13.33 -11.87 -0.53
N ALA A 109 14.64 -12.09 -0.57
CA ALA A 109 15.59 -11.56 0.42
C ALA A 109 15.89 -10.07 0.21
N MET A 110 14.84 -9.23 0.18
CA MET A 110 14.93 -7.79 -0.05
C MET A 110 15.10 -6.96 1.23
N GLY A 111 14.97 -7.59 2.41
CA GLY A 111 14.87 -6.85 3.66
C GLY A 111 13.57 -6.03 3.72
N CYS A 112 13.63 -4.83 4.31
CA CYS A 112 12.58 -3.83 4.16
C CYS A 112 12.99 -2.90 3.02
N SER A 113 12.14 -2.73 2.02
CA SER A 113 12.42 -1.99 0.80
C SER A 113 11.23 -1.10 0.41
N LEU A 114 11.52 -0.02 -0.30
CA LEU A 114 10.52 0.82 -0.93
C LEU A 114 10.44 0.44 -2.42
N VAL A 115 9.24 0.25 -2.95
CA VAL A 115 9.05 -0.07 -4.37
C VAL A 115 8.26 1.03 -5.05
N LEU A 116 8.79 1.48 -6.19
CA LEU A 116 8.18 2.49 -7.05
C LEU A 116 7.86 1.90 -8.42
N TYR A 117 6.70 2.25 -8.94
CA TYR A 117 6.27 1.89 -10.29
C TYR A 117 6.32 3.13 -11.19
N GLY A 118 7.46 3.33 -11.85
CA GLY A 118 7.74 4.50 -12.68
C GLY A 118 8.38 5.67 -11.90
N ARG A 119 8.43 6.84 -12.56
CA ARG A 119 9.18 8.02 -12.09
C ARG A 119 8.29 9.21 -11.80
N ARG A 120 7.14 9.00 -11.20
CA ARG A 120 6.28 10.13 -10.82
C ARG A 120 6.98 10.97 -9.74
N PRO A 121 7.03 12.31 -9.90
CA PRO A 121 7.79 13.17 -8.99
C PRO A 121 7.38 13.02 -7.52
N ALA A 122 6.08 12.89 -7.23
CA ALA A 122 5.58 12.76 -5.86
C ALA A 122 6.03 11.44 -5.21
N ASP A 123 5.99 10.32 -5.95
CA ASP A 123 6.44 9.02 -5.45
C ASP A 123 7.95 9.03 -5.18
N LEU A 124 8.73 9.58 -6.10
CA LEU A 124 10.18 9.70 -5.95
C LEU A 124 10.55 10.58 -4.75
N ALA A 125 9.86 11.70 -4.57
CA ALA A 125 10.09 12.59 -3.44
C ALA A 125 9.78 11.90 -2.10
N LEU A 126 8.62 11.25 -1.99
CA LEU A 126 8.25 10.50 -0.79
C LEU A 126 9.25 9.39 -0.49
N ALA A 127 9.60 8.57 -1.51
CA ALA A 127 10.57 7.49 -1.33
C ALA A 127 11.95 8.00 -0.92
N ALA A 128 12.43 9.10 -1.49
CA ALA A 128 13.72 9.69 -1.14
C ALA A 128 13.75 10.20 0.30
N LEU A 129 12.67 10.85 0.77
CA LEU A 129 12.58 11.32 2.14
C LEU A 129 12.53 10.16 3.14
N VAL A 130 11.72 9.12 2.86
CA VAL A 130 11.66 7.91 3.70
C VAL A 130 12.99 7.17 3.69
N GLN A 131 13.66 7.07 2.53
CA GLN A 131 15.00 6.50 2.43
C GLN A 131 16.00 7.29 3.28
N GLY A 132 15.96 8.61 3.23
CA GLY A 132 16.84 9.47 4.04
C GLY A 132 16.67 9.24 5.54
N ALA A 133 15.45 8.94 5.99
CA ALA A 133 15.15 8.67 7.40
C ALA A 133 15.52 7.26 7.87
N LEU A 134 15.34 6.24 7.01
CA LEU A 134 15.48 4.82 7.38
C LEU A 134 16.66 4.10 6.72
N GLY A 135 17.27 4.67 5.71
CA GLY A 135 18.32 4.00 4.94
C GLY A 135 17.84 2.81 4.10
N LEU A 136 16.52 2.75 3.80
CA LEU A 136 15.94 1.62 3.06
C LEU A 136 16.34 1.66 1.58
N PRO A 137 16.57 0.49 0.94
CA PRO A 137 16.75 0.44 -0.50
C PRO A 137 15.46 0.81 -1.24
N ILE A 138 15.61 1.50 -2.36
CA ILE A 138 14.54 1.78 -3.30
C ILE A 138 14.69 0.84 -4.50
N TYR A 139 13.64 0.06 -4.77
CA TYR A 139 13.51 -0.71 -5.99
C TYR A 139 12.62 0.05 -6.98
N LEU A 140 13.21 0.49 -8.10
CA LEU A 140 12.50 1.18 -9.15
C LEU A 140 12.11 0.19 -10.25
N HIS A 141 10.81 -0.07 -10.37
CA HIS A 141 10.26 -0.98 -11.36
C HIS A 141 9.88 -0.22 -12.65
N GLU A 142 10.70 -0.34 -13.69
CA GLU A 142 10.51 0.39 -14.96
C GLU A 142 10.61 -0.48 -16.20
N SER A 143 11.24 -1.65 -16.08
CA SER A 143 11.76 -2.37 -17.26
C SER A 143 10.71 -3.22 -17.98
N ASP A 144 9.54 -3.45 -17.41
CA ASP A 144 8.54 -4.32 -17.99
C ASP A 144 7.21 -3.59 -18.21
N SER A 145 7.02 -3.09 -19.43
CA SER A 145 5.78 -2.41 -19.83
C SER A 145 4.53 -3.30 -19.76
N ALA A 146 4.69 -4.62 -19.72
CA ALA A 146 3.59 -5.57 -19.52
C ALA A 146 3.13 -5.64 -18.06
N GLN A 147 3.99 -5.25 -17.12
CA GLN A 147 3.65 -5.19 -15.71
C GLN A 147 3.13 -3.80 -15.31
N THR A 148 1.85 -3.62 -15.47
CA THR A 148 1.09 -2.39 -15.14
C THR A 148 -0.17 -2.75 -14.38
N GLY A 149 -0.84 -1.73 -13.83
CA GLY A 149 -2.09 -1.92 -13.09
C GLY A 149 -1.88 -2.19 -11.61
N PHE A 150 -0.81 -1.62 -11.07
CA PHE A 150 -0.56 -1.62 -9.64
C PHE A 150 -1.50 -0.64 -8.92
N LEU A 151 -1.89 -0.98 -7.70
CA LEU A 151 -2.78 -0.17 -6.88
C LEU A 151 -2.28 1.28 -6.79
N VAL A 152 -1.04 1.46 -6.40
CA VAL A 152 -0.45 2.78 -6.15
C VAL A 152 -0.45 3.73 -7.35
N GLU A 153 -0.56 3.20 -8.57
CA GLU A 153 -0.58 4.01 -9.80
C GLU A 153 -1.83 4.88 -9.95
N ARG A 154 -2.89 4.61 -9.20
CA ARG A 154 -4.18 5.34 -9.31
C ARG A 154 -4.32 6.52 -8.37
N TRP A 155 -3.38 6.75 -7.49
CA TRP A 155 -3.34 7.88 -6.57
C TRP A 155 -2.33 8.95 -6.99
N PRO A 156 -2.51 10.21 -6.58
CA PRO A 156 -1.57 11.30 -6.87
C PRO A 156 -0.15 11.02 -6.36
N CYS A 157 -0.04 10.36 -5.21
CA CYS A 157 1.21 9.86 -4.65
C CYS A 157 0.99 8.45 -4.12
N GLY A 158 1.92 7.53 -4.40
CA GLY A 158 1.84 6.15 -3.95
C GLY A 158 3.20 5.54 -3.69
N LEU A 159 3.29 4.76 -2.61
CA LEU A 159 4.51 4.06 -2.23
C LEU A 159 4.16 2.64 -1.78
N VAL A 160 4.95 1.67 -2.25
CA VAL A 160 4.87 0.29 -1.76
C VAL A 160 5.99 0.05 -0.75
N VAL A 161 5.62 -0.54 0.39
CA VAL A 161 6.55 -1.06 1.39
C VAL A 161 6.56 -2.57 1.27
N GLU A 162 7.72 -3.13 0.91
CA GLU A 162 7.94 -4.56 0.72
C GLU A 162 8.88 -5.09 1.81
N VAL A 163 8.44 -6.05 2.61
CA VAL A 163 9.23 -6.56 3.74
C VAL A 163 9.42 -8.07 3.65
N GLY A 164 10.68 -8.54 3.73
CA GLY A 164 11.01 -9.96 3.63
C GLY A 164 12.43 -10.31 4.10
N PRO A 165 12.87 -11.55 3.90
CA PRO A 165 12.05 -12.66 3.41
C PRO A 165 11.13 -13.24 4.50
N VAL A 166 9.95 -13.66 4.08
CA VAL A 166 9.02 -14.45 4.91
C VAL A 166 8.19 -15.38 4.01
N PRO A 167 7.97 -16.64 4.38
CA PRO A 167 7.11 -17.52 3.62
C PRO A 167 5.67 -17.01 3.57
N GLN A 168 4.96 -17.28 2.47
CA GLN A 168 3.55 -16.96 2.34
C GLN A 168 2.72 -17.67 3.42
N GLY A 169 1.71 -17.00 3.97
CA GLY A 169 0.87 -17.55 5.03
C GLY A 169 1.53 -17.61 6.41
N VAL A 170 2.72 -17.03 6.58
CA VAL A 170 3.42 -16.98 7.87
C VAL A 170 3.33 -15.60 8.49
N LEU A 171 2.92 -15.54 9.74
CA LEU A 171 2.97 -14.35 10.59
C LEU A 171 4.28 -14.34 11.37
N GLU A 172 5.12 -13.33 11.14
CA GLU A 172 6.43 -13.21 11.77
C GLU A 172 6.60 -11.86 12.45
N ALA A 173 6.90 -11.85 13.75
CA ALA A 173 7.01 -10.63 14.55
C ALA A 173 8.07 -9.65 14.04
N ARG A 174 9.17 -10.13 13.46
CA ARG A 174 10.22 -9.29 12.86
C ARG A 174 9.66 -8.52 11.66
N ILE A 175 8.92 -9.18 10.77
CA ILE A 175 8.31 -8.58 9.58
C ILE A 175 7.27 -7.53 10.00
N VAL A 176 6.38 -7.88 10.94
CA VAL A 176 5.39 -6.94 11.48
C VAL A 176 6.05 -5.68 12.05
N ARG A 177 7.14 -5.85 12.83
CA ARG A 177 7.88 -4.73 13.41
C ARG A 177 8.51 -3.84 12.34
N GLN A 178 9.14 -4.43 11.32
CA GLN A 178 9.73 -3.68 10.22
C GLN A 178 8.67 -2.92 9.41
N THR A 179 7.54 -3.56 9.12
CA THR A 179 6.39 -2.92 8.45
C THR A 179 5.86 -1.75 9.26
N ARG A 180 5.71 -1.92 10.59
CA ARG A 180 5.27 -0.86 11.49
C ARG A 180 6.20 0.36 11.44
N ILE A 181 7.51 0.16 11.61
CA ILE A 181 8.50 1.23 11.58
C ILE A 181 8.46 1.97 10.22
N ALA A 182 8.38 1.24 9.12
CA ALA A 182 8.31 1.86 7.80
C ALA A 182 7.04 2.71 7.63
N VAL A 183 5.88 2.24 8.10
CA VAL A 183 4.62 3.01 8.07
C VAL A 183 4.73 4.26 8.93
N GLU A 184 5.20 4.14 10.18
CA GLU A 184 5.37 5.29 11.08
C GLU A 184 6.22 6.38 10.46
N VAL A 185 7.37 6.03 9.87
CA VAL A 185 8.25 7.01 9.21
C VAL A 185 7.61 7.59 7.95
N CYS A 186 6.89 6.79 7.16
CA CYS A 186 6.14 7.35 6.02
C CYS A 186 5.14 8.42 6.49
N LEU A 187 4.42 8.17 7.58
CA LEU A 187 3.45 9.12 8.12
C LEU A 187 4.12 10.38 8.70
N GLU A 188 5.23 10.23 9.41
CA GLU A 188 6.02 11.35 9.91
C GLU A 188 6.55 12.24 8.79
N VAL A 189 7.11 11.65 7.74
CA VAL A 189 7.58 12.36 6.54
C VAL A 189 6.43 13.12 5.89
N LEU A 190 5.30 12.48 5.66
CA LEU A 190 4.12 13.11 5.06
C LEU A 190 3.59 14.27 5.90
N ALA A 191 3.58 14.11 7.23
CA ALA A 191 3.18 15.18 8.14
C ALA A 191 4.16 16.35 8.10
N ALA A 192 5.47 16.09 8.06
CA ALA A 192 6.50 17.12 7.95
C ALA A 192 6.40 17.90 6.63
N VAL A 193 6.18 17.21 5.51
CA VAL A 193 5.92 17.85 4.20
C VAL A 193 4.67 18.73 4.25
N ARG A 194 3.58 18.24 4.86
CA ARG A 194 2.33 19.00 5.02
C ARG A 194 2.53 20.28 5.83
N LEU A 195 3.39 20.24 6.83
CA LEU A 195 3.74 21.38 7.68
C LEU A 195 4.77 22.32 7.04
N GLY A 196 5.34 21.97 5.90
CA GLY A 196 6.37 22.74 5.21
C GLY A 196 7.71 22.78 5.93
N VAL A 197 8.00 21.77 6.76
CA VAL A 197 9.28 21.64 7.50
C VAL A 197 10.26 20.66 6.84
N MET A 198 9.88 20.12 5.68
CA MET A 198 10.71 19.31 4.78
C MET A 198 10.54 19.80 3.34
#